data_631eaf1c592080710dd1c7b45c5a756f
#
_entry.id   631eaf1c592080710dd1c7b45c5a756f
#
_cell.length_a   1.000
_cell.length_b   1.000
_cell.length_c   1.000
_cell.angle_alpha   90.00
_cell.angle_beta   90.00
_cell.angle_gamma   90.00
#
_symmetry.space_group_name_H-M   'P 1'
#
loop_
_entity.id
_entity.type
_entity.pdbx_description
1 polymer ?
#
loop_
_entity_poly.entity_id
_entity_poly.type
_entity_poly.pdbx_seq_one_letter_code
_entity_poly.pdbx_strand_id
1 'polypeptide(L)'
;INEVIVKRYNILISLIIFVMSILVINLFYIQIIKNNYYKNKINTLTKNIVYGSTAPRGRIYDRNGNLLVDNKAIKVIYYKKNKNVSVESEIKLADLLSTKLEIDGNTTDKMLRTYFVDKNKDIADKKITEEELQDLKERKITVDDIYNYKLERVTKEELSTVDSKSAYIYYLMNKGYSYDEKIIKKN
;
A
#
# COMPACT_ATOMS: atom_id res chain seq x y z
N ILE A 1 -31.67 45.15 46.20
CA ILE A 1 -31.26 43.71 46.37
C ILE A 1 -31.34 42.96 45.05
N ASN A 2 -32.43 43.12 44.27
CA ASN A 2 -32.65 42.39 43.01
C ASN A 2 -31.61 42.72 41.94
N GLU A 3 -31.18 43.96 41.77
CA GLU A 3 -30.16 44.36 40.78
C GLU A 3 -28.79 43.72 41.00
N VAL A 4 -28.37 43.57 42.25
CA VAL A 4 -27.09 42.94 42.63
C VAL A 4 -27.14 41.46 42.35
N ILE A 5 -28.27 40.81 42.57
CA ILE A 5 -28.46 39.38 42.28
C ILE A 5 -28.43 39.16 40.77
N VAL A 6 -29.11 40.01 39.97
CA VAL A 6 -29.11 39.89 38.50
C VAL A 6 -27.73 40.12 37.93
N LYS A 7 -26.94 41.07 38.44
CA LYS A 7 -25.56 41.29 37.99
C LYS A 7 -24.66 40.06 38.29
N ARG A 8 -24.76 39.49 39.46
CA ARG A 8 -24.01 38.26 39.82
C ARG A 8 -24.41 37.09 38.97
N TYR A 9 -25.69 36.91 38.66
CA TYR A 9 -26.21 35.87 37.78
C TYR A 9 -25.71 36.03 36.35
N ASN A 10 -25.69 37.26 35.80
CA ASN A 10 -25.16 37.52 34.47
C ASN A 10 -23.63 37.28 34.37
N ILE A 11 -22.90 37.54 35.42
CA ILE A 11 -21.46 37.22 35.46
C ILE A 11 -21.25 35.72 35.44
N LEU A 12 -22.03 34.95 36.19
CA LEU A 12 -21.96 33.47 36.19
C LEU A 12 -22.28 32.90 34.82
N ILE A 13 -23.35 33.38 34.19
CA ILE A 13 -23.72 32.95 32.85
C ILE A 13 -22.61 33.27 31.83
N SER A 14 -22.09 34.47 31.87
CA SER A 14 -20.98 34.91 30.99
C SER A 14 -19.75 33.99 31.14
N LEU A 15 -19.41 33.64 32.37
CA LEU A 15 -18.29 32.75 32.67
C LEU A 15 -18.55 31.33 32.11
N ILE A 16 -19.76 30.79 32.27
CA ILE A 16 -20.12 29.49 31.71
C ILE A 16 -20.05 29.51 30.17
N ILE A 17 -20.59 30.53 29.52
CA ILE A 17 -20.53 30.70 28.08
C ILE A 17 -19.10 30.77 27.59
N PHE A 18 -18.25 31.49 28.29
CA PHE A 18 -16.81 31.64 27.98
C PHE A 18 -16.09 30.27 28.04
N VAL A 19 -16.30 29.51 29.11
CA VAL A 19 -15.69 28.17 29.26
C VAL A 19 -16.21 27.22 28.15
N MET A 20 -17.50 27.23 27.87
CA MET A 20 -18.09 26.44 26.80
C MET A 20 -17.53 26.80 25.42
N SER A 21 -17.31 28.09 25.15
CA SER A 21 -16.69 28.54 23.90
C SER A 21 -15.29 28.01 23.72
N ILE A 22 -14.49 27.97 24.77
CA ILE A 22 -13.13 27.38 24.73
C ILE A 22 -13.18 25.89 24.41
N LEU A 23 -14.13 25.16 25.01
CA LEU A 23 -14.29 23.72 24.71
C LEU A 23 -14.69 23.46 23.25
N VAL A 24 -15.62 24.25 22.73
CA VAL A 24 -16.07 24.12 21.32
C VAL A 24 -14.91 24.42 20.36
N ILE A 25 -14.14 25.47 20.62
CA ILE A 25 -12.98 25.82 19.79
C ILE A 25 -11.93 24.69 19.82
N ASN A 26 -11.68 24.10 20.98
CA ASN A 26 -10.73 23.00 21.11
C ASN A 26 -11.21 21.73 20.38
N LEU A 27 -12.50 21.41 20.48
CA LEU A 27 -13.10 20.31 19.71
C LEU A 27 -12.98 20.53 18.20
N PHE A 28 -13.28 21.74 17.73
CA PHE A 28 -13.13 22.12 16.33
C PHE A 28 -11.67 21.94 15.86
N TYR A 29 -10.72 22.39 16.64
CA TYR A 29 -9.29 22.23 16.34
C TYR A 29 -8.89 20.75 16.19
N ILE A 30 -9.31 19.89 17.11
CA ILE A 30 -9.00 18.46 17.08
C ILE A 30 -9.70 17.77 15.91
N GLN A 31 -10.97 18.07 15.68
CA GLN A 31 -11.78 17.36 14.68
C GLN A 31 -11.45 17.76 13.25
N ILE A 32 -11.13 19.03 13.00
CA ILE A 32 -10.89 19.55 11.65
C ILE A 32 -9.40 19.63 11.35
N ILE A 33 -8.63 20.32 12.17
CA ILE A 33 -7.21 20.57 11.87
C ILE A 33 -6.36 19.34 12.11
N LYS A 34 -6.57 18.61 13.21
CA LYS A 34 -5.82 17.39 13.54
C LYS A 34 -6.43 16.09 13.04
N ASN A 35 -7.52 16.13 12.29
CA ASN A 35 -8.20 14.94 11.79
C ASN A 35 -7.27 13.98 11.02
N ASN A 36 -6.48 14.51 10.08
CA ASN A 36 -5.54 13.70 9.30
C ASN A 36 -4.44 13.08 10.16
N TYR A 37 -3.94 13.80 11.15
CA TYR A 37 -2.95 13.27 12.09
C TYR A 37 -3.51 12.08 12.87
N TYR A 38 -4.69 12.22 13.47
CA TYR A 38 -5.31 11.14 14.23
C TYR A 38 -5.75 9.97 13.37
N LYS A 39 -6.27 10.21 12.16
CA LYS A 39 -6.56 9.15 11.19
C LYS A 39 -5.31 8.34 10.83
N ASN A 40 -4.20 9.00 10.57
CA ASN A 40 -2.94 8.32 10.27
C ASN A 40 -2.44 7.52 11.48
N LYS A 41 -2.54 8.08 12.69
CA LYS A 41 -2.16 7.39 13.93
C LYS A 41 -3.02 6.15 14.21
N ILE A 42 -4.33 6.25 14.04
CA ILE A 42 -5.24 5.11 14.14
C ILE A 42 -4.90 4.07 13.08
N ASN A 43 -4.67 4.48 11.84
CA ASN A 43 -4.31 3.57 10.76
C ASN A 43 -2.99 2.83 11.02
N THR A 44 -2.02 3.44 11.68
CA THR A 44 -0.77 2.76 12.05
C THR A 44 -0.95 1.82 13.24
N LEU A 45 -1.76 2.18 14.21
CA LEU A 45 -2.01 1.36 15.41
C LEU A 45 -2.92 0.16 15.13
N THR A 46 -3.97 0.33 14.31
CA THR A 46 -4.92 -0.75 13.97
C THR A 46 -4.38 -1.73 12.94
N LYS A 47 -3.28 -1.41 12.26
CA LYS A 47 -2.67 -2.26 11.23
C LYS A 47 -1.57 -3.18 11.73
N ASN A 48 -1.28 -3.19 13.00
CA ASN A 48 -0.42 -4.19 13.60
C ASN A 48 -1.17 -5.54 13.68
N ILE A 49 -1.26 -6.21 12.53
CA ILE A 49 -1.71 -7.60 12.50
C ILE A 49 -0.57 -8.41 13.09
N VAL A 50 -0.76 -8.88 14.31
CA VAL A 50 0.11 -9.91 14.89
C VAL A 50 -0.19 -11.20 14.15
N TYR A 51 0.69 -11.56 13.23
CA TYR A 51 0.62 -12.89 12.62
C TYR A 51 1.03 -13.89 13.71
N GLY A 52 0.06 -14.61 14.23
CA GLY A 52 0.35 -15.79 15.04
C GLY A 52 1.10 -16.81 14.18
N SER A 53 2.13 -17.44 14.73
CA SER A 53 2.75 -18.58 14.06
C SER A 53 1.67 -19.63 13.82
N THR A 54 1.48 -20.02 12.57
CA THR A 54 0.62 -21.18 12.25
C THR A 54 1.22 -22.40 12.97
N ALA A 55 0.38 -23.15 13.68
CA ALA A 55 0.82 -24.38 14.33
C ALA A 55 1.50 -25.29 13.30
N PRO A 56 2.67 -25.85 13.59
CA PRO A 56 3.32 -26.79 12.70
C PRO A 56 2.40 -28.00 12.47
N ARG A 57 2.43 -28.58 11.27
CA ARG A 57 1.71 -29.82 11.00
C ARG A 57 2.28 -30.95 11.84
N GLY A 58 1.48 -31.98 12.12
CA GLY A 58 1.95 -33.18 12.82
C GLY A 58 3.09 -33.87 12.07
N ARG A 59 4.02 -34.47 12.82
CA ARG A 59 5.06 -35.34 12.26
C ARG A 59 4.48 -36.74 12.05
N ILE A 60 4.93 -37.43 11.02
CA ILE A 60 4.50 -38.80 10.72
C ILE A 60 5.67 -39.74 10.96
N TYR A 61 5.44 -40.78 11.77
CA TYR A 61 6.42 -41.79 12.10
C TYR A 61 5.98 -43.15 11.57
N ASP A 62 6.93 -44.04 11.31
CA ASP A 62 6.66 -45.44 11.04
C ASP A 62 6.33 -46.20 12.33
N ARG A 63 6.00 -47.51 12.19
CA ARG A 63 5.74 -48.40 13.34
C ARG A 63 6.94 -48.59 14.26
N ASN A 64 8.14 -48.30 13.77
CA ASN A 64 9.40 -48.46 14.55
C ASN A 64 9.85 -47.12 15.16
N GLY A 65 9.08 -46.04 14.98
CA GLY A 65 9.39 -44.71 15.52
C GLY A 65 10.31 -43.89 14.63
N ASN A 66 10.62 -44.33 13.40
CA ASN A 66 11.42 -43.55 12.46
C ASN A 66 10.58 -42.42 11.84
N LEU A 67 11.16 -41.24 11.75
CA LEU A 67 10.48 -40.07 11.18
C LEU A 67 10.35 -40.21 9.64
N LEU A 68 9.13 -40.30 9.14
CA LEU A 68 8.81 -40.38 7.73
C LEU A 68 8.58 -39.00 7.10
N VAL A 69 7.92 -38.09 7.83
CA VAL A 69 7.61 -36.74 7.37
C VAL A 69 7.83 -35.73 8.49
N ASP A 70 8.64 -34.74 8.22
CA ASP A 70 8.89 -33.61 9.14
C ASP A 70 8.47 -32.27 8.53
N ASN A 71 8.37 -31.27 9.36
CA ASN A 71 8.08 -29.89 8.96
C ASN A 71 9.39 -29.13 8.73
N LYS A 72 9.53 -28.57 7.53
CA LYS A 72 10.62 -27.66 7.23
C LYS A 72 10.16 -26.23 7.43
N ALA A 73 10.76 -25.50 8.36
CA ALA A 73 10.49 -24.08 8.54
C ALA A 73 11.05 -23.29 7.33
N ILE A 74 10.17 -22.54 6.67
CA ILE A 74 10.54 -21.66 5.55
C ILE A 74 10.34 -20.23 6.01
N LYS A 75 11.37 -19.38 5.85
CA LYS A 75 11.27 -17.95 6.10
C LYS A 75 10.56 -17.29 4.91
N VAL A 76 9.48 -16.59 5.17
CA VAL A 76 8.66 -15.96 4.14
C VAL A 76 8.52 -14.48 4.45
N ILE A 77 8.66 -13.64 3.41
CA ILE A 77 8.41 -12.21 3.51
C ILE A 77 7.01 -11.94 2.96
N TYR A 78 6.22 -11.24 3.76
CA TYR A 78 4.89 -10.79 3.36
C TYR A 78 4.93 -9.29 3.08
N TYR A 79 4.43 -8.89 1.93
CA TYR A 79 4.18 -7.49 1.64
C TYR A 79 2.71 -7.17 1.77
N LYS A 80 2.39 -6.11 2.51
CA LYS A 80 1.04 -5.57 2.60
C LYS A 80 1.02 -4.18 2.00
N LYS A 81 0.35 -4.04 0.86
CA LYS A 81 0.20 -2.74 0.22
C LYS A 81 -0.55 -1.77 1.12
N ASN A 82 0.04 -0.60 1.34
CA ASN A 82 -0.60 0.50 2.05
C ASN A 82 -1.13 1.52 1.03
N LYS A 83 -2.34 2.03 1.23
CA LYS A 83 -2.98 3.01 0.33
C LYS A 83 -2.18 4.31 0.13
N ASN A 84 -1.28 4.63 1.05
CA ASN A 84 -0.50 5.88 1.04
C ASN A 84 0.94 5.70 0.51
N VAL A 85 1.29 4.53 -0.02
CA VAL A 85 2.62 4.29 -0.59
C VAL A 85 2.59 4.66 -2.06
N SER A 86 3.55 5.47 -2.50
CA SER A 86 3.68 5.83 -3.91
C SER A 86 4.25 4.67 -4.73
N VAL A 87 3.87 4.61 -5.99
CA VAL A 87 4.38 3.62 -6.96
C VAL A 87 5.91 3.65 -7.03
N GLU A 88 6.52 4.82 -6.97
CA GLU A 88 7.98 4.97 -6.97
C GLU A 88 8.65 4.32 -5.76
N SER A 89 8.01 4.41 -4.58
CA SER A 89 8.53 3.77 -3.37
C SER A 89 8.40 2.25 -3.45
N GLU A 90 7.35 1.73 -4.07
CA GLU A 90 7.17 0.30 -4.32
C GLU A 90 8.21 -0.23 -5.32
N ILE A 91 8.51 0.52 -6.38
CA ILE A 91 9.55 0.18 -7.36
C ILE A 91 10.93 0.13 -6.70
N LYS A 92 11.28 1.16 -5.93
CA LYS A 92 12.56 1.18 -5.17
C LYS A 92 12.66 0.00 -4.20
N LEU A 93 11.56 -0.36 -3.55
CA LEU A 93 11.52 -1.52 -2.66
C LEU A 93 11.67 -2.83 -3.44
N ALA A 94 11.03 -2.96 -4.60
CA ALA A 94 11.18 -4.13 -5.45
C ALA A 94 12.64 -4.29 -5.95
N ASP A 95 13.29 -3.21 -6.37
CA ASP A 95 14.69 -3.20 -6.75
C ASP A 95 15.62 -3.60 -5.59
N LEU A 96 15.36 -3.08 -4.39
CA LEU A 96 16.13 -3.46 -3.20
C LEU A 96 15.95 -4.94 -2.85
N LEU A 97 14.72 -5.44 -2.92
CA LEU A 97 14.41 -6.84 -2.60
C LEU A 97 15.02 -7.79 -3.64
N SER A 98 15.06 -7.41 -4.92
CA SER A 98 15.68 -8.23 -5.98
C SER A 98 17.16 -8.51 -5.74
N THR A 99 17.87 -7.57 -5.10
CA THR A 99 19.28 -7.73 -4.72
C THR A 99 19.49 -8.58 -3.47
N LYS A 100 18.48 -8.69 -2.60
CA LYS A 100 18.60 -9.36 -1.29
C LYS A 100 17.97 -10.75 -1.27
N LEU A 101 17.08 -11.04 -2.19
CA LEU A 101 16.30 -12.27 -2.23
C LEU A 101 16.67 -13.11 -3.47
N GLU A 102 16.87 -14.40 -3.25
CA GLU A 102 16.89 -15.38 -4.32
C GLU A 102 15.45 -15.82 -4.59
N ILE A 103 14.92 -15.41 -5.73
CA ILE A 103 13.54 -15.70 -6.11
C ILE A 103 13.56 -16.54 -7.38
N ASP A 104 12.92 -17.70 -7.30
CA ASP A 104 12.56 -18.48 -8.47
C ASP A 104 11.13 -18.08 -8.88
N GLY A 105 11.02 -17.40 -9.98
CA GLY A 105 9.72 -17.03 -10.53
C GLY A 105 9.80 -16.85 -12.05
N ASN A 106 8.81 -17.38 -12.75
CA ASN A 106 8.69 -17.14 -14.18
C ASN A 106 8.09 -15.76 -14.40
N THR A 107 8.92 -14.86 -14.89
CA THR A 107 8.48 -13.51 -15.28
C THR A 107 7.82 -13.56 -16.65
N THR A 108 6.59 -13.08 -16.75
CA THR A 108 5.87 -12.95 -18.01
C THR A 108 6.17 -11.61 -18.68
N ASP A 109 6.00 -11.54 -20.00
CA ASP A 109 6.13 -10.30 -20.77
C ASP A 109 5.26 -9.16 -20.21
N LYS A 110 4.05 -9.48 -19.78
CA LYS A 110 3.15 -8.53 -19.13
C LYS A 110 3.71 -7.93 -17.84
N MET A 111 4.39 -8.72 -17.01
CA MET A 111 5.02 -8.23 -15.76
C MET A 111 6.14 -7.24 -16.07
N LEU A 112 6.98 -7.57 -17.06
CA LEU A 112 8.07 -6.70 -17.51
C LEU A 112 7.54 -5.36 -18.04
N ARG A 113 6.51 -5.40 -18.87
CA ARG A 113 5.86 -4.19 -19.42
C ARG A 113 5.26 -3.32 -18.34
N THR A 114 4.50 -3.91 -17.42
CA THR A 114 3.91 -3.19 -16.29
C THR A 114 4.98 -2.50 -15.46
N TYR A 115 6.03 -3.22 -15.10
CA TYR A 115 7.14 -2.65 -14.33
C TYR A 115 7.87 -1.53 -15.09
N PHE A 116 8.12 -1.71 -16.41
CA PHE A 116 8.77 -0.69 -17.23
C PHE A 116 7.94 0.59 -17.31
N VAL A 117 6.63 0.48 -17.59
CA VAL A 117 5.71 1.63 -17.72
C VAL A 117 5.62 2.40 -16.40
N ASP A 118 5.50 1.69 -15.28
CA ASP A 118 5.37 2.31 -13.97
C ASP A 118 6.68 2.95 -13.49
N LYS A 119 7.83 2.38 -13.86
CA LYS A 119 9.15 2.90 -13.54
C LYS A 119 9.53 4.11 -14.40
N ASN A 120 9.21 4.07 -15.67
CA ASN A 120 9.61 5.08 -16.66
C ASN A 120 8.39 5.84 -17.20
N LYS A 121 7.62 6.45 -16.32
CA LYS A 121 6.38 7.17 -16.67
C LYS A 121 6.60 8.19 -17.77
N ASP A 122 7.67 8.99 -17.70
CA ASP A 122 7.97 10.03 -18.68
C ASP A 122 8.20 9.47 -20.09
N ILE A 123 8.80 8.29 -20.20
CA ILE A 123 9.02 7.60 -21.48
C ILE A 123 7.70 6.99 -21.96
N ALA A 124 6.95 6.37 -21.05
CA ALA A 124 5.68 5.76 -21.38
C ALA A 124 4.62 6.81 -21.79
N ASP A 125 4.62 7.99 -21.18
CA ASP A 125 3.69 9.07 -21.49
C ASP A 125 3.95 9.64 -22.89
N LYS A 126 5.20 9.72 -23.34
CA LYS A 126 5.56 10.15 -24.70
C LYS A 126 5.11 9.19 -25.80
N LYS A 127 4.74 7.96 -25.45
CA LYS A 127 4.23 6.96 -26.41
C LYS A 127 2.75 7.14 -26.73
N ILE A 128 2.05 8.01 -26.00
CA ILE A 128 0.64 8.32 -26.24
C ILE A 128 0.52 9.49 -27.18
N THR A 129 -0.36 9.38 -28.17
CA THR A 129 -0.60 10.44 -29.16
C THR A 129 -1.51 11.52 -28.59
N GLU A 130 -1.44 12.72 -29.21
CA GLU A 130 -2.31 13.84 -28.81
C GLU A 130 -3.79 13.52 -29.06
N GLU A 131 -4.09 12.76 -30.12
CA GLU A 131 -5.46 12.31 -30.45
C GLU A 131 -6.03 11.43 -29.34
N GLU A 132 -5.25 10.47 -28.82
CA GLU A 132 -5.66 9.60 -27.72
C GLU A 132 -5.87 10.37 -26.41
N LEU A 133 -5.05 11.40 -26.16
CA LEU A 133 -5.24 12.28 -25.02
C LEU A 133 -6.51 13.13 -25.16
N GLN A 134 -6.87 13.52 -26.39
CA GLN A 134 -8.11 14.23 -26.66
C GLN A 134 -9.32 13.29 -26.50
N ASP A 135 -9.26 12.06 -27.01
CA ASP A 135 -10.31 11.06 -26.85
C ASP A 135 -10.55 10.70 -25.36
N LEU A 136 -9.49 10.69 -24.54
CA LEU A 136 -9.61 10.56 -23.10
C LEU A 136 -10.37 11.74 -22.47
N LYS A 137 -10.07 12.99 -22.90
CA LYS A 137 -10.78 14.19 -22.42
C LYS A 137 -12.26 14.19 -22.82
N GLU A 138 -12.55 13.70 -24.02
CA GLU A 138 -13.91 13.54 -24.54
C GLU A 138 -14.64 12.31 -23.98
N ARG A 139 -13.99 11.54 -23.10
CA ARG A 139 -14.52 10.30 -22.47
C ARG A 139 -14.90 9.21 -23.49
N LYS A 140 -14.27 9.17 -24.63
CA LYS A 140 -14.41 8.10 -25.63
C LYS A 140 -13.61 6.86 -25.23
N ILE A 141 -12.47 7.08 -24.57
CA ILE A 141 -11.62 6.03 -24.01
C ILE A 141 -11.40 6.25 -22.52
N THR A 142 -10.97 5.23 -21.82
CA THR A 142 -10.75 5.25 -20.37
C THR A 142 -9.25 5.42 -20.03
N VAL A 143 -8.97 5.71 -18.78
CA VAL A 143 -7.58 5.75 -18.26
C VAL A 143 -6.92 4.38 -18.39
N ASP A 144 -7.69 3.31 -18.22
CA ASP A 144 -7.19 1.93 -18.35
C ASP A 144 -6.82 1.61 -19.81
N ASP A 145 -7.54 2.15 -20.79
CA ASP A 145 -7.20 2.01 -22.21
C ASP A 145 -5.87 2.71 -22.52
N ILE A 146 -5.67 3.92 -22.04
CA ILE A 146 -4.39 4.64 -22.17
C ILE A 146 -3.25 3.83 -21.53
N TYR A 147 -3.48 3.23 -20.37
CA TYR A 147 -2.48 2.40 -19.71
C TYR A 147 -2.15 1.15 -20.54
N ASN A 148 -3.15 0.51 -21.12
CA ASN A 148 -2.97 -0.64 -22.02
C ASN A 148 -2.18 -0.25 -23.28
N TYR A 149 -2.47 0.91 -23.90
CA TYR A 149 -1.69 1.39 -25.04
C TYR A 149 -0.21 1.61 -24.69
N LYS A 150 0.08 2.15 -23.49
CA LYS A 150 1.45 2.25 -23.00
C LYS A 150 2.12 0.88 -22.89
N LEU A 151 1.43 -0.11 -22.33
CA LEU A 151 1.95 -1.48 -22.18
C LEU A 151 2.26 -2.11 -23.55
N GLU A 152 1.36 -1.98 -24.53
CA GLU A 152 1.53 -2.56 -25.87
C GLU A 152 2.69 -1.94 -26.63
N ARG A 153 2.94 -0.66 -26.44
CA ARG A 153 3.98 0.12 -27.15
C ARG A 153 5.38 -0.01 -26.55
N VAL A 154 5.56 -0.76 -25.49
CA VAL A 154 6.90 -1.08 -24.96
C VAL A 154 7.63 -1.99 -25.92
N THR A 155 8.81 -1.58 -26.37
CA THR A 155 9.63 -2.35 -27.31
C THR A 155 10.41 -3.47 -26.63
N LYS A 156 10.88 -4.45 -27.40
CA LYS A 156 11.71 -5.55 -26.86
C LYS A 156 13.04 -5.05 -26.32
N GLU A 157 13.60 -4.01 -26.92
CA GLU A 157 14.84 -3.38 -26.46
C GLU A 157 14.67 -2.75 -25.08
N GLU A 158 13.56 -2.05 -24.86
CA GLU A 158 13.22 -1.47 -23.55
C GLU A 158 12.99 -2.56 -22.49
N LEU A 159 12.37 -3.68 -22.86
CA LEU A 159 12.16 -4.80 -21.95
C LEU A 159 13.50 -5.45 -21.55
N SER A 160 14.50 -5.46 -22.42
CA SER A 160 15.82 -6.02 -22.09
C SER A 160 16.56 -5.23 -21.00
N THR A 161 16.18 -3.97 -20.76
CA THR A 161 16.74 -3.14 -19.68
C THR A 161 16.13 -3.41 -18.30
N VAL A 162 15.05 -4.19 -18.25
CA VAL A 162 14.31 -4.48 -17.02
C VAL A 162 14.89 -5.72 -16.33
N ASP A 163 15.19 -5.58 -15.03
CA ASP A 163 15.53 -6.75 -14.24
C ASP A 163 14.28 -7.62 -13.98
N SER A 164 14.35 -8.86 -14.44
CA SER A 164 13.23 -9.82 -14.33
C SER A 164 12.82 -10.09 -12.88
N LYS A 165 13.78 -10.11 -11.95
CA LYS A 165 13.49 -10.32 -10.53
C LYS A 165 12.73 -9.15 -9.93
N SER A 166 13.17 -7.93 -10.23
CA SER A 166 12.49 -6.70 -9.77
C SER A 166 11.05 -6.64 -10.30
N ALA A 167 10.85 -6.95 -11.58
CA ALA A 167 9.52 -6.98 -12.20
C ALA A 167 8.60 -8.04 -11.55
N TYR A 168 9.13 -9.21 -11.25
CA TYR A 168 8.39 -10.27 -10.58
C TYR A 168 7.99 -9.88 -9.15
N ILE A 169 8.92 -9.32 -8.37
CA ILE A 169 8.64 -8.83 -7.01
C ILE A 169 7.59 -7.72 -7.05
N TYR A 170 7.75 -6.76 -7.96
CA TYR A 170 6.79 -5.67 -8.11
C TYR A 170 5.39 -6.18 -8.46
N TYR A 171 5.29 -7.18 -9.34
CA TYR A 171 4.02 -7.82 -9.65
C TYR A 171 3.40 -8.49 -8.43
N LEU A 172 4.18 -9.23 -7.62
CA LEU A 172 3.70 -9.83 -6.38
C LEU A 172 3.22 -8.78 -5.37
N MET A 173 3.94 -7.67 -5.25
CA MET A 173 3.55 -6.55 -4.39
C MET A 173 2.24 -5.91 -4.84
N ASN A 174 2.00 -5.78 -6.15
CA ASN A 174 0.78 -5.20 -6.70
C ASN A 174 -0.43 -6.12 -6.62
N LYS A 175 -0.23 -7.43 -6.73
CA LYS A 175 -1.30 -8.43 -6.45
C LYS A 175 -1.71 -8.47 -4.98
N GLY A 176 -0.91 -7.94 -4.10
CA GLY A 176 -0.89 -8.05 -2.66
C GLY A 176 -2.10 -7.58 -1.87
N TYR A 177 -3.31 -7.77 -2.39
CA TYR A 177 -4.49 -7.83 -1.54
C TYR A 177 -4.81 -9.26 -1.08
N SER A 178 -4.22 -10.30 -1.68
CA SER A 178 -4.33 -11.66 -1.21
C SER A 178 -3.19 -11.95 -0.23
N TYR A 179 -3.55 -12.38 0.96
CA TYR A 179 -2.64 -12.70 2.06
C TYR A 179 -1.73 -13.90 1.76
N ASP A 180 -1.90 -14.56 0.62
CA ASP A 180 -1.29 -15.84 0.26
C ASP A 180 -0.06 -15.71 -0.64
N GLU A 181 0.27 -14.52 -1.13
CA GLU A 181 1.43 -14.35 -2.00
C GLU A 181 2.70 -14.12 -1.19
N LYS A 182 3.60 -15.07 -1.29
CA LYS A 182 4.83 -15.18 -0.51
C LYS A 182 6.01 -14.98 -1.40
N ILE A 183 6.88 -14.06 -1.03
CA ILE A 183 8.22 -14.00 -1.60
C ILE A 183 9.07 -14.98 -0.80
N ILE A 184 9.43 -16.11 -1.39
CA ILE A 184 10.18 -17.17 -0.73
C ILE A 184 11.67 -16.95 -0.99
N LYS A 185 12.45 -16.87 0.08
CA LYS A 185 13.92 -16.93 -0.01
C LYS A 185 14.30 -18.40 -0.14
N LYS A 186 15.02 -18.75 -1.20
CA LYS A 186 15.68 -20.06 -1.30
C LYS A 186 16.89 -20.09 -0.35
N ASN A 187 16.99 -21.12 0.45
CA ASN A 187 18.18 -21.42 1.24
C ASN A 187 19.19 -22.18 0.39
#